data_19fed0d7611539ad308e56abeab77f43
#
_entry.id   19fed0d7611539ad308e56abeab77f43
#
_cell.length_a   1.000
_cell.length_b   1.000
_cell.length_c   1.000
_cell.angle_alpha   90.00
_cell.angle_beta   90.00
_cell.angle_gamma   90.00
#
_symmetry.space_group_name_H-M   'P 1'
#
loop_
_entity.id
_entity.type
_entity.pdbx_description
1 polymer ?
#
loop_
_entity_poly.entity_id
_entity_poly.type
_entity_poly.pdbx_seq_one_letter_code
_entity_poly.pdbx_strand_id
1 'polypeptide(L)'
;MNQHFVIKGNICQTKNAKELDLHEKAFVVCVDGVSKGVFDVLPEEYTDLPLYDYGDAMIFPGMVDLHVHAPQYAFRGMCMDLELMDWLNQYTFPEEEKYEDLAYAEKAYGMFVDALK
;
A
#
# COMPACT_ATOMS: atom_id res chain seq x y z
N MET A 1 1.41 -16.68 -5.50
CA MET A 1 0.70 -16.44 -4.23
C MET A 1 -0.68 -17.08 -4.32
N ASN A 2 -1.15 -17.68 -3.24
CA ASN A 2 -2.50 -18.21 -3.21
C ASN A 2 -3.48 -17.03 -3.26
N GLN A 3 -4.39 -17.02 -4.26
CA GLN A 3 -5.33 -15.93 -4.48
C GLN A 3 -6.66 -16.14 -3.73
N HIS A 4 -6.75 -17.21 -2.94
CA HIS A 4 -7.93 -17.57 -2.15
C HIS A 4 -7.53 -17.70 -0.69
N PHE A 5 -8.04 -16.82 0.16
CA PHE A 5 -7.74 -16.82 1.60
C PHE A 5 -8.75 -16.02 2.40
N VAL A 6 -8.76 -16.23 3.69
CA VAL A 6 -9.50 -15.44 4.68
C VAL A 6 -8.50 -14.80 5.63
N ILE A 7 -8.71 -13.54 5.94
CA ILE A 7 -7.98 -12.80 6.98
C ILE A 7 -8.95 -12.53 8.12
N LYS A 8 -8.54 -12.74 9.37
CA LYS A 8 -9.32 -12.43 10.58
C LYS A 8 -8.58 -11.44 11.47
N GLY A 9 -9.29 -10.45 12.00
CA GLY A 9 -8.77 -9.43 12.93
C GLY A 9 -9.79 -8.32 13.17
N ASN A 10 -9.32 -7.19 13.71
CA ASN A 10 -10.15 -5.99 13.87
C ASN A 10 -10.08 -5.17 12.58
N ILE A 11 -11.16 -5.13 11.82
CA ILE A 11 -11.16 -4.53 10.48
C ILE A 11 -11.67 -3.10 10.56
N CYS A 12 -10.89 -2.17 10.00
CA CYS A 12 -11.26 -0.76 9.88
C CYS A 12 -11.25 -0.37 8.40
N GLN A 13 -12.38 0.00 7.87
CA GLN A 13 -12.55 0.50 6.51
C GLN A 13 -13.44 1.75 6.48
N THR A 14 -13.68 2.30 5.31
CA THR A 14 -14.60 3.43 5.13
C THR A 14 -15.70 3.06 4.15
N LYS A 15 -16.96 3.39 4.48
CA LYS A 15 -18.08 3.35 3.53
C LYS A 15 -18.14 4.59 2.65
N ASN A 16 -17.67 5.70 3.18
CA ASN A 16 -17.65 7.00 2.51
C ASN A 16 -16.60 7.92 3.19
N ALA A 17 -16.41 9.13 2.68
CA ALA A 17 -15.41 10.08 3.19
C ALA A 17 -15.64 10.59 4.63
N LYS A 18 -16.74 10.22 5.29
CA LYS A 18 -17.13 10.76 6.60
C LYS A 18 -17.27 9.71 7.70
N GLU A 19 -17.34 8.43 7.33
CA GLU A 19 -17.68 7.37 8.27
C GLU A 19 -16.65 6.24 8.20
N LEU A 20 -16.13 5.88 9.37
CA LEU A 20 -15.38 4.65 9.55
C LEU A 20 -16.36 3.50 9.81
N ASP A 21 -16.05 2.36 9.24
CA ASP A 21 -16.75 1.10 9.44
C ASP A 21 -15.80 0.17 10.20
N LEU A 22 -16.15 -0.16 11.44
CA LEU A 22 -15.31 -0.92 12.37
C LEU A 22 -15.97 -2.26 12.67
N HIS A 23 -15.23 -3.33 12.48
CA HIS A 23 -15.65 -4.70 12.76
C HIS A 23 -14.63 -5.39 13.67
N GLU A 24 -15.05 -5.78 14.87
CA GLU A 24 -14.20 -6.51 15.80
C GLU A 24 -14.16 -8.00 15.47
N LYS A 25 -12.95 -8.58 15.43
CA LYS A 25 -12.73 -10.01 15.20
C LYS A 25 -13.45 -10.58 13.97
N ALA A 26 -13.59 -9.74 12.95
CA ALA A 26 -14.29 -10.03 11.71
C ALA A 26 -13.34 -10.63 10.66
N PHE A 27 -13.91 -10.97 9.51
CA PHE A 27 -13.25 -11.69 8.43
C PHE A 27 -13.28 -10.87 7.14
N VAL A 28 -12.12 -10.81 6.45
CA VAL A 28 -12.03 -10.38 5.05
C VAL A 28 -11.81 -11.61 4.20
N VAL A 29 -12.63 -11.81 3.21
CA VAL A 29 -12.52 -12.94 2.27
C VAL A 29 -11.94 -12.47 0.95
N CYS A 30 -10.91 -13.16 0.45
CA CYS A 30 -10.33 -12.96 -0.87
C CYS A 30 -10.52 -14.22 -1.72
N VAL A 31 -11.10 -14.06 -2.90
CA VAL A 31 -11.27 -15.13 -3.90
C VAL A 31 -10.83 -14.59 -5.26
N ASP A 32 -9.94 -15.30 -5.93
CA ASP A 32 -9.33 -14.88 -7.21
C ASP A 32 -8.64 -13.50 -7.14
N GLY A 33 -8.03 -13.17 -5.98
CA GLY A 33 -7.39 -11.88 -5.77
C GLY A 33 -8.37 -10.71 -5.55
N VAL A 34 -9.67 -10.99 -5.46
CA VAL A 34 -10.73 -9.99 -5.28
C VAL A 34 -11.35 -10.13 -3.90
N SER A 35 -11.47 -9.02 -3.16
CA SER A 35 -12.20 -8.99 -1.90
C SER A 35 -13.68 -9.27 -2.13
N LYS A 36 -14.22 -10.23 -1.37
CA LYS A 36 -15.69 -10.53 -1.35
C LYS A 36 -16.42 -9.73 -0.29
N GLY A 37 -15.70 -9.01 0.56
CA GLY A 37 -16.24 -8.15 1.59
C GLY A 37 -15.72 -8.46 2.99
N VAL A 38 -16.29 -7.74 3.96
CA VAL A 38 -16.07 -7.92 5.40
C VAL A 38 -17.29 -8.61 6.00
N PHE A 39 -17.04 -9.61 6.85
CA PHE A 39 -18.08 -10.43 7.46
C PHE A 39 -17.82 -10.55 8.97
N ASP A 40 -18.81 -10.26 9.80
CA ASP A 40 -18.72 -10.47 11.26
C ASP A 40 -18.76 -11.97 11.60
N VAL A 41 -19.40 -12.77 10.74
CA VAL A 41 -19.42 -14.24 10.81
C VAL A 41 -18.98 -14.77 9.46
N LEU A 42 -17.98 -15.67 9.44
CA LEU A 42 -17.49 -16.25 8.18
C LEU A 42 -18.59 -17.09 7.52
N PRO A 43 -18.98 -16.78 6.26
CA PRO A 43 -19.93 -17.59 5.52
C PRO A 43 -19.44 -19.02 5.31
N GLU A 44 -20.34 -19.99 5.36
CA GLU A 44 -20.04 -21.42 5.28
C GLU A 44 -19.25 -21.79 4.01
N GLU A 45 -19.55 -21.14 2.91
CA GLU A 45 -18.90 -21.34 1.60
C GLU A 45 -17.39 -20.98 1.59
N TYR A 46 -16.87 -20.25 2.59
CA TYR A 46 -15.47 -19.85 2.68
C TYR A 46 -14.70 -20.50 3.80
N THR A 47 -15.30 -21.43 4.55
CA THR A 47 -14.70 -22.07 5.71
C THR A 47 -13.50 -22.98 5.36
N ASP A 48 -13.46 -23.50 4.12
CA ASP A 48 -12.38 -24.34 3.62
C ASP A 48 -11.17 -23.55 3.10
N LEU A 49 -11.26 -22.20 3.03
CA LEU A 49 -10.15 -21.38 2.59
C LEU A 49 -9.07 -21.25 3.67
N PRO A 50 -7.78 -21.09 3.28
CA PRO A 50 -6.72 -20.80 4.22
C PRO A 50 -7.05 -19.57 5.08
N LEU A 51 -7.05 -19.74 6.40
CA LEU A 51 -7.33 -18.67 7.36
C LEU A 51 -6.03 -18.11 7.95
N TYR A 52 -5.84 -16.81 7.87
CA TYR A 52 -4.78 -16.06 8.53
C TYR A 52 -5.40 -15.25 9.68
N ASP A 53 -5.25 -15.73 10.91
CA ASP A 53 -5.77 -15.07 12.11
C ASP A 53 -4.70 -14.16 12.71
N TYR A 54 -4.96 -12.84 12.71
CA TYR A 54 -4.09 -11.81 13.26
C TYR A 54 -4.50 -11.37 14.67
N GLY A 55 -5.41 -12.11 15.31
CA GLY A 55 -5.85 -11.86 16.69
C GLY A 55 -6.47 -10.48 16.85
N ASP A 56 -5.89 -9.66 17.73
CA ASP A 56 -6.37 -8.31 18.02
C ASP A 56 -5.74 -7.22 17.13
N ALA A 57 -4.98 -7.61 16.10
CA ALA A 57 -4.38 -6.63 15.18
C ALA A 57 -5.45 -5.87 14.38
N MET A 58 -5.17 -4.59 14.15
CA MET A 58 -6.00 -3.75 13.27
C MET A 58 -5.63 -3.98 11.81
N ILE A 59 -6.64 -4.26 10.99
CA ILE A 59 -6.51 -4.51 9.56
C ILE A 59 -7.16 -3.36 8.79
N PHE A 60 -6.38 -2.75 7.89
CA PHE A 60 -6.83 -1.66 7.02
C PHE A 60 -6.71 -2.07 5.55
N PRO A 61 -7.52 -1.51 4.65
CA PRO A 61 -7.24 -1.54 3.22
C PRO A 61 -5.87 -0.92 2.93
N GLY A 62 -5.17 -1.45 1.93
CA GLY A 62 -3.92 -0.85 1.46
C GLY A 62 -4.12 0.60 1.04
N MET A 63 -3.13 1.44 1.30
CA MET A 63 -3.16 2.84 0.90
C MET A 63 -2.99 2.96 -0.62
N VAL A 64 -3.66 3.94 -1.22
CA VAL A 64 -3.54 4.27 -2.64
C VAL A 64 -2.97 5.67 -2.75
N ASP A 65 -1.82 5.80 -3.39
CA ASP A 65 -1.21 7.07 -3.74
C ASP A 65 -1.41 7.32 -5.25
N LEU A 66 -2.21 8.32 -5.57
CA LEU A 66 -2.53 8.70 -6.96
C LEU A 66 -1.61 9.80 -7.50
N HIS A 67 -0.70 10.33 -6.70
CA HIS A 67 0.24 11.37 -7.11
C HIS A 67 1.59 11.14 -6.44
N VAL A 68 2.48 10.44 -7.11
CA VAL A 68 3.82 10.14 -6.62
C VAL A 68 4.88 10.41 -7.69
N HIS A 69 6.02 10.92 -7.25
CA HIS A 69 7.20 11.13 -8.08
C HIS A 69 8.29 10.12 -7.66
N ALA A 70 8.20 8.90 -8.16
CA ALA A 70 9.10 7.82 -7.81
C ALA A 70 10.61 8.15 -8.00
N PRO A 71 11.02 8.92 -9.04
CA PRO A 71 12.42 9.35 -9.17
C PRO A 71 12.95 10.17 -7.99
N GLN A 72 12.08 10.85 -7.26
CA GLN A 72 12.44 11.68 -6.11
C GLN A 72 12.63 10.86 -4.81
N TYR A 73 12.33 9.57 -4.84
CA TYR A 73 12.46 8.70 -3.68
C TYR A 73 13.90 8.64 -3.14
N ALA A 74 14.92 8.71 -4.02
CA ALA A 74 16.33 8.60 -3.64
C ALA A 74 16.80 9.74 -2.70
N PHE A 75 16.23 10.94 -2.83
CA PHE A 75 16.57 12.10 -2.02
C PHE A 75 15.41 12.66 -1.17
N ARG A 76 14.39 11.82 -0.92
CA ARG A 76 13.23 12.20 -0.10
C ARG A 76 13.63 12.76 1.25
N GLY A 77 13.01 13.87 1.65
CA GLY A 77 13.26 14.56 2.90
C GLY A 77 14.57 15.38 2.94
N MET A 78 15.30 15.46 1.82
CA MET A 78 16.50 16.28 1.73
C MET A 78 16.16 17.68 1.19
N CYS A 79 16.95 18.67 1.62
CA CYS A 79 16.93 20.04 1.09
C CYS A 79 15.53 20.72 1.16
N MET A 80 14.80 20.44 2.25
CA MET A 80 13.45 20.96 2.48
C MET A 80 13.44 22.46 2.85
N ASP A 81 14.60 23.06 3.03
CA ASP A 81 14.82 24.47 3.33
C ASP A 81 14.97 25.36 2.08
N LEU A 82 15.02 24.75 0.89
CA LEU A 82 15.11 25.47 -0.38
C LEU A 82 13.75 25.89 -0.90
N GLU A 83 13.74 27.00 -1.65
CA GLU A 83 12.58 27.35 -2.47
C GLU A 83 12.38 26.33 -3.59
N LEU A 84 11.14 26.21 -4.08
CA LEU A 84 10.75 25.19 -5.05
C LEU A 84 11.65 25.13 -6.29
N MET A 85 11.93 26.31 -6.90
CA MET A 85 12.73 26.35 -8.13
C MET A 85 14.20 26.00 -7.89
N ASP A 86 14.73 26.38 -6.73
CA ASP A 86 16.10 26.03 -6.33
C ASP A 86 16.21 24.53 -6.05
N TRP A 87 15.23 23.97 -5.36
CA TRP A 87 15.15 22.53 -5.10
C TRP A 87 15.04 21.73 -6.41
N LEU A 88 14.18 22.14 -7.34
CA LEU A 88 14.05 21.48 -8.64
C LEU A 88 15.36 21.49 -9.42
N ASN A 89 16.02 22.65 -9.55
CA ASN A 89 17.24 22.80 -10.35
C ASN A 89 18.46 22.12 -9.72
N GLN A 90 18.57 22.13 -8.40
CA GLN A 90 19.76 21.61 -7.71
C GLN A 90 19.68 20.10 -7.42
N TYR A 91 18.46 19.55 -7.26
CA TYR A 91 18.28 18.16 -6.82
C TYR A 91 17.38 17.35 -7.74
N THR A 92 16.19 17.84 -8.07
CA THR A 92 15.20 17.04 -8.78
C THR A 92 15.61 16.76 -10.22
N PHE A 93 15.89 17.76 -11.00
CA PHE A 93 16.27 17.56 -12.40
C PHE A 93 17.60 16.81 -12.57
N PRO A 94 18.66 17.11 -11.80
CA PRO A 94 19.88 16.29 -11.84
C PRO A 94 19.70 14.83 -11.40
N GLU A 95 18.76 14.56 -10.49
CA GLU A 95 18.45 13.18 -10.10
C GLU A 95 17.65 12.47 -11.20
N GLU A 96 16.64 13.13 -11.76
CA GLU A 96 15.81 12.57 -12.82
C GLU A 96 16.62 12.28 -14.11
N GLU A 97 17.63 13.07 -14.42
CA GLU A 97 18.54 12.84 -15.55
C GLU A 97 19.31 11.51 -15.45
N LYS A 98 19.60 11.05 -14.23
CA LYS A 98 20.29 9.75 -14.02
C LYS A 98 19.46 8.55 -14.50
N TYR A 99 18.15 8.69 -14.65
CA TYR A 99 17.25 7.63 -15.09
C TYR A 99 17.35 7.32 -16.61
N GLU A 100 18.18 8.06 -17.37
CA GLU A 100 18.62 7.65 -18.69
C GLU A 100 19.44 6.35 -18.65
N ASP A 101 20.17 6.12 -17.55
CA ASP A 101 20.82 4.84 -17.28
C ASP A 101 19.77 3.83 -16.77
N LEU A 102 19.45 2.85 -17.60
CA LEU A 102 18.45 1.82 -17.29
C LEU A 102 18.84 0.98 -16.05
N ALA A 103 20.12 0.75 -15.80
CA ALA A 103 20.57 0.02 -14.62
C ALA A 103 20.34 0.83 -13.34
N TYR A 104 20.56 2.15 -13.40
CA TYR A 104 20.21 3.06 -12.32
C TYR A 104 18.70 3.10 -12.09
N ALA A 105 17.91 3.25 -13.15
CA ALA A 105 16.46 3.30 -13.10
C ALA A 105 15.86 2.03 -12.47
N GLU A 106 16.30 0.84 -12.91
CA GLU A 106 15.84 -0.44 -12.37
C GLU A 106 16.12 -0.55 -10.87
N LYS A 107 17.34 -0.18 -10.43
CA LYS A 107 17.71 -0.20 -9.02
C LYS A 107 16.87 0.79 -8.20
N ALA A 108 16.75 2.03 -8.65
CA ALA A 108 16.06 3.09 -7.91
C ALA A 108 14.54 2.82 -7.81
N TYR A 109 13.90 2.41 -8.91
CA TYR A 109 12.49 2.01 -8.89
C TYR A 109 12.27 0.73 -8.08
N GLY A 110 13.21 -0.22 -8.11
CA GLY A 110 13.15 -1.41 -7.26
C GLY A 110 13.12 -1.05 -5.79
N MET A 111 14.02 -0.16 -5.35
CA MET A 111 14.05 0.34 -3.96
C MET A 111 12.75 1.07 -3.57
N PHE A 112 12.16 1.86 -4.47
CA PHE A 112 10.88 2.53 -4.25
C PHE A 112 9.75 1.52 -4.07
N VAL A 113 9.62 0.56 -4.98
CA VAL A 113 8.57 -0.48 -4.93
C VAL A 113 8.71 -1.36 -3.70
N ASP A 114 9.94 -1.71 -3.30
CA ASP A 114 10.18 -2.53 -2.10
C ASP A 114 9.78 -1.79 -0.81
N ALA A 115 9.89 -0.47 -0.80
CA ALA A 115 9.45 0.34 0.35
C ALA A 115 7.92 0.49 0.45
N LEU A 116 7.17 0.13 -0.60
CA LEU A 116 5.70 0.14 -0.61
C LEU A 116 5.09 -1.20 -0.15
N LYS A 117 5.89 -2.24 0.03
CA LYS A 117 5.47 -3.57 0.50
C LYS A 117 5.53 -3.67 2.02
#